data_b4ed64054c16b96065de963f96d99dcb
#
_entry.id   b4ed64054c16b96065de963f96d99dcb
#
_cell.length_a   1.000
_cell.length_b   1.000
_cell.length_c   1.000
_cell.angle_alpha   90.00
_cell.angle_beta   90.00
_cell.angle_gamma   90.00
#
_symmetry.space_group_name_H-M   'P 1'
#
loop_
_entity.id
_entity.type
_entity.pdbx_description
1 polymer ?
#
loop_
_entity_poly.entity_id
_entity_poly.type
_entity_poly.pdbx_seq_one_letter_code
_entity_poly.pdbx_strand_id
1 'polypeptide(L)'
;MKLRHCITLSLLVLSICFPLAKASATTFDSWLRDFKKEALTKGISPLTLKNAFKTVKPIPRVVELDRKQPEFTLTFKQYLTRVVSKRRTKIGKSKLIKHXELLLKVSRKFNVQPRFIIALWGIETDFGRITGGFPVIASLATLAFDGRRSXFFRKELILAXKIIEXGHITAXNMKGSWAGAMGQNQFMPSSFHSFAIDYXGDGSADIWNSLPDIFASIANYLSKSGWKGDXNWGRPVLIPATLPKXLXGKKIKKEIQXWSKLGVKRANGMELPIAKMSASIIKPEKGGIGPAYIVYNNYRVILKWNRSDYFATAVGTLADSLR
;
A
#
# COMPACT_ATOMS: atom_id res chain seq x y z
N MET A 1 71.80 61.63 9.41
CA MET A 1 70.37 61.98 9.56
C MET A 1 69.65 61.51 8.30
N LYS A 2 68.99 60.33 8.34
CA LYS A 2 68.30 59.75 7.16
C LYS A 2 66.78 59.83 7.40
N LEU A 3 66.11 60.57 6.54
CA LEU A 3 64.65 60.65 6.55
C LEU A 3 64.08 59.38 5.93
N ARG A 4 63.20 58.68 6.66
CA ARG A 4 62.42 57.57 6.12
C ARG A 4 61.00 58.08 5.72
N HIS A 5 60.68 57.95 4.45
CA HIS A 5 59.30 58.23 3.92
C HIS A 5 58.48 57.01 4.11
N CYS A 6 57.35 57.10 4.87
CA CYS A 6 56.35 56.08 4.98
C CYS A 6 55.30 56.33 3.88
N ILE A 7 55.19 55.39 2.92
CA ILE A 7 54.12 55.41 1.90
C ILE A 7 52.95 54.53 2.44
N THR A 8 51.84 55.16 2.77
CA THR A 8 50.62 54.46 3.16
C THR A 8 49.85 54.07 1.90
N LEU A 9 49.72 52.75 1.65
CA LEU A 9 48.97 52.19 0.54
C LEU A 9 47.51 51.96 1.02
N SER A 10 46.57 52.79 0.54
CA SER A 10 45.14 52.64 0.85
C SER A 10 44.52 51.59 -0.10
N LEU A 11 44.18 50.41 0.45
CA LEU A 11 43.42 49.39 -0.26
C LEU A 11 41.95 49.79 -0.32
N LEU A 12 41.46 50.08 -1.50
CA LEU A 12 40.03 50.32 -1.78
C LEU A 12 39.35 48.96 -1.94
N VAL A 13 38.59 48.51 -0.91
CA VAL A 13 37.81 47.28 -0.97
C VAL A 13 36.51 47.60 -1.70
N LEU A 14 36.40 47.17 -2.95
CA LEU A 14 35.17 47.29 -3.75
C LEU A 14 34.21 46.17 -3.33
N SER A 15 33.25 46.45 -2.45
CA SER A 15 32.19 45.51 -2.05
C SER A 15 31.22 45.33 -3.23
N ILE A 16 31.40 44.23 -3.95
CA ILE A 16 30.43 43.83 -4.99
C ILE A 16 29.24 43.20 -4.27
N CYS A 17 28.16 43.97 -4.11
CA CYS A 17 26.87 43.48 -3.59
C CYS A 17 26.19 42.70 -4.71
N PHE A 18 26.31 41.36 -4.73
CA PHE A 18 25.46 40.49 -5.56
C PHE A 18 24.04 40.51 -4.95
N PRO A 19 23.03 40.93 -5.72
CA PRO A 19 21.67 40.77 -5.24
C PRO A 19 21.38 39.27 -5.09
N LEU A 20 21.14 38.80 -3.87
CA LEU A 20 20.56 37.48 -3.63
C LEU A 20 19.17 37.50 -4.29
N ALA A 21 19.06 36.92 -5.46
CA ALA A 21 17.76 36.68 -6.07
C ALA A 21 16.95 35.81 -5.09
N LYS A 22 15.95 36.38 -4.45
CA LYS A 22 14.97 35.62 -3.67
C LYS A 22 14.34 34.59 -4.60
N ALA A 23 14.68 33.31 -4.42
CA ALA A 23 13.97 32.24 -5.12
C ALA A 23 12.49 32.41 -4.80
N SER A 24 11.72 32.85 -5.76
CA SER A 24 10.27 32.95 -5.64
C SER A 24 9.73 31.53 -5.36
N ALA A 25 8.99 31.36 -4.27
CA ALA A 25 8.36 30.08 -3.97
C ALA A 25 7.49 29.66 -5.15
N THR A 26 7.73 28.47 -5.66
CA THR A 26 6.95 27.92 -6.79
C THR A 26 5.48 27.86 -6.38
N THR A 27 4.60 28.53 -7.13
CA THR A 27 3.15 28.43 -6.88
C THR A 27 2.61 27.10 -7.42
N PHE A 28 1.50 26.64 -6.90
CA PHE A 28 0.84 25.43 -7.41
C PHE A 28 0.54 25.55 -8.92
N ASP A 29 0.10 26.71 -9.36
CA ASP A 29 -0.24 26.95 -10.77
C ASP A 29 0.99 26.85 -11.69
N SER A 30 2.14 27.42 -11.29
CA SER A 30 3.36 27.29 -12.08
C SER A 30 3.86 25.83 -12.08
N TRP A 31 3.83 25.15 -10.92
CA TRP A 31 4.16 23.73 -10.81
C TRP A 31 3.26 22.88 -11.71
N LEU A 32 1.95 23.15 -11.71
CA LEU A 32 0.97 22.39 -12.51
C LEU A 32 1.19 22.61 -14.01
N ARG A 33 1.56 23.83 -14.44
CA ARG A 33 1.92 24.07 -15.85
C ARG A 33 3.12 23.20 -16.26
N ASP A 34 4.15 23.13 -15.42
CA ASP A 34 5.34 22.34 -15.74
C ASP A 34 5.05 20.83 -15.65
N PHE A 35 4.24 20.41 -14.70
CA PHE A 35 3.77 19.02 -14.62
C PHE A 35 3.01 18.61 -15.89
N LYS A 36 2.11 19.49 -16.41
CA LYS A 36 1.35 19.20 -17.64
C LYS A 36 2.28 19.05 -18.85
N LYS A 37 3.34 19.87 -18.96
CA LYS A 37 4.35 19.73 -20.04
C LYS A 37 5.02 18.35 -19.94
N GLU A 38 5.45 17.93 -18.75
CA GLU A 38 6.02 16.60 -18.55
C GLU A 38 5.03 15.50 -18.92
N ALA A 39 3.77 15.61 -18.49
CA ALA A 39 2.73 14.61 -18.78
C ALA A 39 2.51 14.44 -20.30
N LEU A 40 2.56 15.53 -21.07
CA LEU A 40 2.51 15.46 -22.54
C LEU A 40 3.66 14.61 -23.10
N THR A 41 4.89 14.77 -22.58
CA THR A 41 6.03 13.97 -23.02
C THR A 41 5.92 12.48 -22.62
N LYS A 42 5.06 12.19 -21.65
CA LYS A 42 4.78 10.80 -21.20
C LYS A 42 3.57 10.18 -21.92
N GLY A 43 3.05 10.86 -22.96
CA GLY A 43 1.98 10.34 -23.81
C GLY A 43 0.57 10.58 -23.29
N ILE A 44 0.38 11.54 -22.39
CA ILE A 44 -0.97 11.93 -21.94
C ILE A 44 -1.49 13.00 -22.91
N SER A 45 -2.69 12.81 -23.46
CA SER A 45 -3.25 13.75 -24.44
C SER A 45 -3.63 15.11 -23.80
N PRO A 46 -3.62 16.19 -24.60
CA PRO A 46 -4.13 17.49 -24.13
C PRO A 46 -5.57 17.42 -23.60
N LEU A 47 -6.40 16.58 -24.20
CA LEU A 47 -7.80 16.41 -23.78
C LEU A 47 -7.89 15.79 -22.40
N THR A 48 -7.13 14.72 -22.15
CA THR A 48 -7.08 14.10 -20.81
C THR A 48 -6.58 15.09 -19.76
N LEU A 49 -5.52 15.85 -20.07
CA LEU A 49 -5.00 16.86 -19.14
C LEU A 49 -6.02 17.95 -18.86
N LYS A 50 -6.71 18.43 -19.91
CA LYS A 50 -7.77 19.46 -19.75
C LYS A 50 -8.85 18.95 -18.79
N ASN A 51 -9.35 17.72 -19.02
CA ASN A 51 -10.44 17.14 -18.22
C ASN A 51 -9.99 16.81 -16.80
N ALA A 52 -8.82 16.18 -16.63
CA ALA A 52 -8.33 15.74 -15.34
C ALA A 52 -7.99 16.91 -14.40
N PHE A 53 -7.51 18.03 -14.95
CA PHE A 53 -7.06 19.18 -14.13
C PHE A 53 -8.00 20.38 -14.18
N LYS A 54 -9.23 20.22 -14.70
CA LYS A 54 -10.19 21.31 -14.86
C LYS A 54 -10.48 22.04 -13.53
N THR A 55 -10.62 21.32 -12.45
CA THR A 55 -11.00 21.85 -11.14
C THR A 55 -9.98 21.53 -10.04
N VAL A 56 -8.80 21.08 -10.41
CA VAL A 56 -7.80 20.64 -9.41
C VAL A 56 -7.19 21.84 -8.70
N LYS A 57 -7.30 21.82 -7.38
CA LYS A 57 -6.65 22.74 -6.44
C LYS A 57 -6.00 21.92 -5.33
N PRO A 58 -4.97 22.47 -4.66
CA PRO A 58 -4.40 21.80 -3.49
C PRO A 58 -5.46 21.55 -2.42
N ILE A 59 -5.38 20.38 -1.79
CA ILE A 59 -6.30 19.99 -0.71
C ILE A 59 -5.52 20.02 0.61
N PRO A 60 -5.67 21.07 1.46
CA PRO A 60 -4.90 21.16 2.71
C PRO A 60 -5.09 19.95 3.62
N ARG A 61 -6.28 19.37 3.65
CA ARG A 61 -6.58 18.16 4.45
C ARG A 61 -5.72 16.97 4.05
N VAL A 62 -5.35 16.85 2.77
CA VAL A 62 -4.45 15.78 2.27
C VAL A 62 -3.05 15.93 2.89
N VAL A 63 -2.53 17.16 2.91
CA VAL A 63 -1.22 17.47 3.52
C VAL A 63 -1.25 17.15 5.02
N GLU A 64 -2.31 17.58 5.71
CA GLU A 64 -2.50 17.31 7.14
C GLU A 64 -2.48 15.81 7.44
N LEU A 65 -3.22 15.00 6.66
CA LEU A 65 -3.28 13.55 6.84
C LEU A 65 -1.91 12.89 6.57
N ASP A 66 -1.19 13.35 5.53
CA ASP A 66 0.15 12.83 5.22
C ASP A 66 1.13 13.06 6.38
N ARG A 67 1.02 14.20 7.06
CA ARG A 67 1.92 14.55 8.18
C ARG A 67 1.56 13.81 9.47
N LYS A 68 0.27 13.59 9.75
CA LYS A 68 -0.21 12.99 11.01
C LYS A 68 -0.13 11.46 11.03
N GLN A 69 -0.37 10.80 9.91
CA GLN A 69 -0.37 9.34 9.78
C GLN A 69 -1.01 8.62 10.99
N PRO A 70 -2.30 8.84 11.26
CA PRO A 70 -2.94 8.40 12.51
C PRO A 70 -3.06 6.88 12.69
N GLU A 71 -2.70 6.08 11.69
CA GLU A 71 -2.84 4.62 11.72
C GLU A 71 -1.89 3.92 12.70
N PHE A 72 -0.88 4.62 13.25
CA PHE A 72 0.19 3.99 14.03
C PHE A 72 0.03 4.10 15.55
N THR A 73 -1.18 4.45 16.04
CA THR A 73 -1.42 4.68 17.48
C THR A 73 -1.98 3.48 18.23
N LEU A 74 -2.49 2.45 17.53
CA LEU A 74 -3.14 1.30 18.17
C LEU A 74 -2.12 0.22 18.54
N THR A 75 -2.37 -0.50 19.65
CA THR A 75 -1.69 -1.76 19.93
C THR A 75 -2.14 -2.82 18.90
N PHE A 76 -1.36 -3.88 18.74
CA PHE A 76 -1.71 -4.97 17.83
C PHE A 76 -3.09 -5.59 18.19
N LYS A 77 -3.32 -5.81 19.48
CA LYS A 77 -4.61 -6.37 19.94
C LYS A 77 -5.80 -5.48 19.58
N GLN A 78 -5.69 -4.17 19.83
CA GLN A 78 -6.74 -3.20 19.47
C GLN A 78 -6.99 -3.20 17.96
N TYR A 79 -5.91 -3.17 17.16
CA TYR A 79 -5.99 -3.20 15.69
C TYR A 79 -6.69 -4.47 15.22
N LEU A 80 -6.24 -5.63 15.71
CA LEU A 80 -6.79 -6.92 15.27
C LEU A 80 -8.28 -7.04 15.63
N THR A 81 -8.68 -6.67 16.85
CA THR A 81 -10.09 -6.69 17.29
C THR A 81 -10.97 -5.80 16.42
N ARG A 82 -10.47 -4.60 16.07
CA ARG A 82 -11.20 -3.64 15.24
C ARG A 82 -11.33 -4.13 13.79
N VAL A 83 -10.24 -4.67 13.24
CA VAL A 83 -10.16 -5.06 11.83
C VAL A 83 -10.81 -6.42 11.59
N VAL A 84 -10.63 -7.39 12.49
CA VAL A 84 -11.23 -8.74 12.40
C VAL A 84 -12.43 -8.82 13.35
N SER A 85 -13.41 -7.94 13.13
CA SER A 85 -14.61 -7.88 13.97
C SER A 85 -15.60 -9.00 13.62
N LYS A 86 -16.47 -9.37 14.60
CA LYS A 86 -17.56 -10.33 14.39
C LYS A 86 -18.46 -9.92 13.21
N ARG A 87 -18.73 -8.60 13.08
CA ARG A 87 -19.51 -8.05 11.97
C ARG A 87 -18.82 -8.34 10.63
N ARG A 88 -17.50 -8.02 10.51
CA ARG A 88 -16.79 -8.23 9.24
C ARG A 88 -16.67 -9.71 8.88
N THR A 89 -16.47 -10.58 9.87
CA THR A 89 -16.46 -12.03 9.68
C THR A 89 -17.82 -12.53 9.15
N LYS A 90 -18.92 -12.09 9.78
CA LYS A 90 -20.29 -12.48 9.36
C LYS A 90 -20.55 -12.05 7.91
N ILE A 91 -20.24 -10.80 7.57
CA ILE A 91 -20.41 -10.27 6.20
C ILE A 91 -19.51 -11.04 5.23
N GLY A 92 -18.25 -11.27 5.58
CA GLY A 92 -17.31 -12.01 4.73
C GLY A 92 -17.80 -13.42 4.40
N LYS A 93 -18.34 -14.15 5.39
CA LYS A 93 -18.96 -15.48 5.16
C LYS A 93 -20.13 -15.38 4.18
N SER A 94 -21.01 -14.40 4.38
CA SER A 94 -22.13 -14.15 3.46
C SER A 94 -21.63 -13.84 2.04
N LYS A 95 -20.58 -13.03 1.90
CA LYS A 95 -19.99 -12.70 0.58
C LYS A 95 -19.34 -13.92 -0.09
N LEU A 96 -18.69 -14.79 0.66
CA LEU A 96 -18.15 -16.05 0.11
C LEU A 96 -19.25 -16.91 -0.49
N ILE A 97 -20.37 -17.03 0.21
CA ILE A 97 -21.53 -17.82 -0.27
C ILE A 97 -22.14 -17.12 -1.49
N LYS A 98 -22.44 -15.84 -1.37
CA LYS A 98 -23.10 -15.06 -2.43
C LYS A 98 -22.32 -15.09 -3.75
N HIS A 99 -21.02 -15.05 -3.69
CA HIS A 99 -20.18 -14.98 -4.89
C HIS A 99 -19.38 -16.27 -5.15
N UNK A 100 -19.72 -17.35 -4.69
CA UNK A 100 -19.07 -18.55 -4.74
C UNK A 100 -18.60 -18.92 -6.06
N GLU A 101 -19.58 -18.85 -7.09
CA GLU A 101 -19.26 -19.27 -8.47
C GLU A 101 -18.12 -18.44 -9.06
N LEU A 102 -18.27 -17.11 -9.04
CA LEU A 102 -17.24 -16.19 -9.53
C LEU A 102 -15.90 -16.41 -8.82
N LEU A 103 -15.94 -16.53 -7.49
CA LEU A 103 -14.72 -16.72 -6.69
C LEU A 103 -14.00 -18.02 -7.05
N LEU A 104 -14.75 -19.10 -7.33
CA LEU A 104 -14.14 -20.35 -7.74
C LEU A 104 -13.50 -20.25 -9.13
N LYS A 105 -14.15 -19.54 -10.08
CA LYS A 105 -13.56 -19.26 -11.41
C LYS A 105 -12.25 -18.48 -11.27
N VAL A 106 -12.26 -17.41 -10.47
CA VAL A 106 -11.07 -16.58 -10.20
C VAL A 106 -9.99 -17.42 -9.49
N SER A 107 -10.39 -18.21 -8.47
CA SER A 107 -9.49 -19.08 -7.71
C SER A 107 -8.75 -20.07 -8.62
N ARG A 108 -9.47 -20.72 -9.52
CA ARG A 108 -8.86 -21.66 -10.49
C ARG A 108 -7.86 -20.95 -11.42
N LYS A 109 -8.24 -19.76 -11.93
CA LYS A 109 -7.41 -19.01 -12.89
C LYS A 109 -6.10 -18.50 -12.26
N PHE A 110 -6.16 -18.03 -11.01
CA PHE A 110 -5.02 -17.35 -10.38
C PHE A 110 -4.35 -18.16 -9.26
N ASN A 111 -4.89 -19.34 -8.93
CA ASN A 111 -4.43 -20.24 -7.87
C ASN A 111 -4.38 -19.51 -6.50
N VAL A 112 -5.47 -18.78 -6.16
CA VAL A 112 -5.63 -18.04 -4.89
C VAL A 112 -6.94 -18.46 -4.24
N GLN A 113 -6.89 -18.90 -2.98
CA GLN A 113 -8.09 -19.36 -2.28
C GLN A 113 -9.10 -18.20 -2.09
N PRO A 114 -10.40 -18.43 -2.33
CA PRO A 114 -11.46 -17.41 -2.25
C PRO A 114 -11.46 -16.60 -0.96
N ARG A 115 -11.20 -17.25 0.19
CA ARG A 115 -11.22 -16.57 1.49
C ARG A 115 -10.18 -15.44 1.62
N PHE A 116 -9.04 -15.52 0.92
CA PHE A 116 -8.05 -14.45 0.94
C PHE A 116 -8.47 -13.27 0.07
N ILE A 117 -9.15 -13.54 -1.05
CA ILE A 117 -9.75 -12.49 -1.91
C ILE A 117 -10.77 -11.70 -1.09
N ILE A 118 -11.68 -12.41 -0.42
CA ILE A 118 -12.74 -11.79 0.41
C ILE A 118 -12.13 -11.07 1.62
N ALA A 119 -11.08 -11.64 2.25
CA ALA A 119 -10.44 -10.99 3.40
C ALA A 119 -9.79 -9.66 3.02
N LEU A 120 -9.06 -9.62 1.90
CA LEU A 120 -8.47 -8.36 1.42
C LEU A 120 -9.55 -7.34 1.07
N TRP A 121 -10.56 -7.73 0.30
CA TRP A 121 -11.69 -6.85 -0.03
C TRP A 121 -12.37 -6.30 1.23
N GLY A 122 -12.56 -7.17 2.23
CA GLY A 122 -13.18 -6.77 3.51
C GLY A 122 -12.34 -5.79 4.30
N ILE A 123 -11.02 -6.01 4.36
CA ILE A 123 -10.10 -5.14 5.14
C ILE A 123 -9.90 -3.80 4.43
N GLU A 124 -9.70 -3.82 3.10
CA GLU A 124 -9.43 -2.60 2.34
C GLU A 124 -10.62 -1.64 2.31
N THR A 125 -11.82 -2.14 2.03
CA THR A 125 -12.95 -1.25 1.76
C THR A 125 -14.25 -1.66 2.45
N ASP A 126 -14.19 -2.56 3.42
CA ASP A 126 -15.39 -3.11 4.08
C ASP A 126 -16.37 -3.64 3.02
N PHE A 127 -15.83 -4.45 2.10
CA PHE A 127 -16.57 -5.08 0.99
C PHE A 127 -17.16 -4.05 0.01
N GLY A 128 -16.39 -3.02 -0.32
CA GLY A 128 -16.75 -1.96 -1.26
C GLY A 128 -17.56 -0.82 -0.66
N ARG A 129 -17.85 -0.87 0.64
CA ARG A 129 -18.67 0.17 1.30
C ARG A 129 -17.91 1.46 1.55
N ILE A 130 -16.58 1.38 1.75
CA ILE A 130 -15.74 2.55 2.12
C ILE A 130 -14.52 2.55 1.20
N THR A 131 -14.63 3.21 0.05
CA THR A 131 -13.56 3.28 -0.96
C THR A 131 -12.75 4.58 -0.90
N GLY A 132 -13.17 5.51 -0.03
CA GLY A 132 -12.60 6.85 0.04
C GLY A 132 -13.34 7.84 -0.84
N GLY A 133 -13.34 9.10 -0.45
CA GLY A 133 -14.07 10.17 -1.13
C GLY A 133 -13.19 11.26 -1.75
N PHE A 134 -11.87 11.13 -1.65
CA PHE A 134 -10.96 12.15 -2.18
C PHE A 134 -10.83 12.01 -3.70
N PRO A 135 -10.84 13.14 -4.45
CA PRO A 135 -10.47 13.10 -5.87
C PRO A 135 -9.00 12.73 -6.00
N VAL A 136 -8.73 11.58 -6.62
CA VAL A 136 -7.36 10.99 -6.66
C VAL A 136 -6.37 11.94 -7.36
N ILE A 137 -6.79 12.55 -8.49
CA ILE A 137 -5.92 13.47 -9.24
C ILE A 137 -5.51 14.66 -8.36
N ALA A 138 -6.48 15.27 -7.67
CA ALA A 138 -6.20 16.43 -6.80
C ALA A 138 -5.34 16.03 -5.58
N SER A 139 -5.60 14.84 -5.00
CA SER A 139 -4.82 14.32 -3.87
C SER A 139 -3.36 14.10 -4.27
N LEU A 140 -3.14 13.40 -5.39
CA LEU A 140 -1.79 13.11 -5.88
C LEU A 140 -1.05 14.38 -6.31
N ALA A 141 -1.76 15.34 -6.95
CA ALA A 141 -1.18 16.64 -7.32
C ALA A 141 -0.76 17.42 -6.07
N THR A 142 -1.61 17.43 -5.04
CA THR A 142 -1.31 18.07 -3.78
C THR A 142 -0.05 17.51 -3.13
N LEU A 143 0.04 16.17 -3.05
CA LEU A 143 1.19 15.48 -2.43
C LEU A 143 2.46 15.62 -3.26
N ALA A 144 2.34 15.63 -4.59
CA ALA A 144 3.49 15.84 -5.48
C ALA A 144 4.03 17.27 -5.37
N PHE A 145 3.15 18.23 -5.18
CA PHE A 145 3.51 19.66 -5.01
C PHE A 145 4.07 19.93 -3.63
N ASP A 146 3.52 19.33 -2.54
CA ASP A 146 3.92 19.58 -1.15
C ASP A 146 5.40 19.29 -0.87
N GLY A 147 6.05 18.47 -1.69
CA GLY A 147 7.49 18.21 -1.65
C GLY A 147 7.89 16.97 -0.86
N ARG A 148 7.19 16.60 0.20
CA ARG A 148 7.47 15.37 0.93
C ARG A 148 7.11 14.18 0.03
N ARG A 149 8.05 13.33 -0.31
CA ARG A 149 7.90 12.20 -1.24
C ARG A 149 7.43 12.64 -2.64
N SER A 150 7.80 13.86 -3.07
CA SER A 150 7.37 14.43 -4.37
C SER A 150 7.66 13.51 -5.57
N UNK A 151 8.54 12.90 -5.69
CA UNK A 151 8.91 12.01 -6.64
C UNK A 151 8.01 10.92 -6.85
N PHE A 152 7.74 10.37 -5.67
CA PHE A 152 6.83 9.23 -5.66
C PHE A 152 5.44 9.65 -6.14
N PHE A 153 4.88 10.67 -5.52
CA PHE A 153 3.52 11.11 -5.86
C PHE A 153 3.41 11.68 -7.28
N ARG A 154 4.48 12.30 -7.80
CA ARG A 154 4.52 12.78 -9.18
C ARG A 154 4.43 11.61 -10.16
N LYS A 155 5.15 10.52 -9.89
CA LYS A 155 5.07 9.28 -10.69
C LYS A 155 3.65 8.69 -10.63
N GLU A 156 3.07 8.58 -9.42
CA GLU A 156 1.71 8.06 -9.27
C GLU A 156 0.69 8.92 -10.00
N LEU A 157 0.87 10.25 -10.00
CA LEU A 157 -0.03 11.17 -10.73
C LEU A 157 0.05 10.95 -12.27
N ILE A 158 1.24 10.76 -12.82
CA ILE A 158 1.39 10.40 -14.25
C ILE A 158 0.65 9.07 -14.53
N LEU A 159 0.83 8.08 -13.69
CA LEU A 159 0.18 6.77 -13.84
C LEU A 159 -1.34 6.87 -13.68
N ALA A 160 -1.83 7.73 -12.82
CA ALA A 160 -3.27 8.03 -12.73
C ALA A 160 -3.82 8.72 -14.00
N UNK A 161 -3.07 9.57 -14.69
CA UNK A 161 -3.37 10.07 -15.70
C UNK A 161 -3.46 9.25 -16.76
N LYS A 162 -2.58 8.11 -16.88
CA LYS A 162 -2.63 7.05 -17.89
C LYS A 162 -3.88 6.16 -17.78
N ILE A 163 -4.34 5.90 -16.56
CA ILE A 163 -5.58 5.13 -16.33
C ILE A 163 -6.77 5.84 -16.97
N ILE A 164 -6.83 7.16 -16.85
CA ILE A 164 -7.89 7.98 -17.47
C ILE A 164 -7.71 7.96 -19.00
N GLU A 165 -6.51 8.08 -19.50
CA GLU A 165 -6.19 8.02 -20.93
C GLU A 165 -6.63 6.70 -21.58
N UNK A 166 -6.46 5.67 -20.73
CA UNK A 166 -6.78 4.53 -21.07
C UNK A 166 -8.12 4.30 -21.04
N GLY A 167 -9.06 5.10 -20.68
CA GLY A 167 -10.50 5.03 -20.62
C GLY A 167 -11.07 4.12 -19.52
N HIS A 168 -10.24 3.66 -18.60
CA HIS A 168 -10.68 2.77 -17.50
C HIS A 168 -11.63 3.49 -16.52
N ILE A 169 -11.50 4.81 -16.37
CA ILE A 169 -12.36 5.63 -15.51
C ILE A 169 -12.23 7.10 -15.93
N THR A 170 -13.27 7.89 -15.69
CA THR A 170 -13.19 9.34 -15.89
C THR A 170 -12.56 10.02 -14.68
N ALA A 171 -11.97 11.16 -14.86
CA ALA A 171 -11.41 11.97 -13.75
C ALA A 171 -12.44 12.28 -12.63
N UNK A 172 -13.48 12.38 -12.97
CA UNK A 172 -14.54 12.66 -12.13
C UNK A 172 -14.83 11.59 -11.25
N ASN A 173 -14.82 10.44 -11.76
CA ASN A 173 -15.19 9.23 -10.99
C ASN A 173 -13.99 8.61 -10.26
N MET A 174 -12.77 9.03 -10.56
CA MET A 174 -11.54 8.51 -9.93
C MET A 174 -11.43 9.00 -8.49
N LYS A 175 -12.18 8.33 -7.60
CA LYS A 175 -12.19 8.60 -6.16
C LYS A 175 -11.38 7.53 -5.42
N GLY A 176 -10.87 7.92 -4.25
CA GLY A 176 -10.06 7.01 -3.44
C GLY A 176 -9.67 7.61 -2.09
N SER A 177 -8.57 7.10 -1.54
CA SER A 177 -8.01 7.61 -0.30
C SER A 177 -7.31 8.96 -0.51
N TRP A 178 -7.03 9.63 0.59
CA TRP A 178 -6.25 10.88 0.60
C TRP A 178 -4.86 10.70 -0.04
N ALA A 179 -4.31 9.50 -0.03
CA ALA A 179 -2.97 9.19 -0.56
C ALA A 179 -3.00 8.63 -1.99
N GLY A 180 -4.19 8.57 -2.63
CA GLY A 180 -4.31 8.15 -4.02
C GLY A 180 -4.57 6.65 -4.23
N ALA A 181 -4.86 5.89 -3.17
CA ALA A 181 -5.29 4.50 -3.32
C ALA A 181 -6.73 4.46 -3.82
N MET A 182 -7.03 3.61 -4.84
CA MET A 182 -8.22 3.71 -5.66
C MET A 182 -9.08 2.45 -5.63
N GLY A 183 -10.39 2.66 -5.79
CA GLY A 183 -11.37 1.59 -6.02
C GLY A 183 -11.53 0.66 -4.82
N GLN A 184 -12.19 -0.47 -5.04
CA GLN A 184 -12.48 -1.42 -3.96
C GLN A 184 -11.24 -2.22 -3.53
N ASN A 185 -10.18 -2.23 -4.37
CA ASN A 185 -8.90 -2.88 -4.08
C ASN A 185 -7.91 -1.96 -3.37
N GLN A 186 -8.19 -0.66 -3.29
CA GLN A 186 -7.27 0.36 -2.77
C GLN A 186 -5.90 0.27 -3.44
N PHE A 187 -5.88 0.07 -4.77
CA PHE A 187 -4.66 0.07 -5.58
C PHE A 187 -4.12 1.48 -5.78
N MET A 188 -2.83 1.66 -5.56
CA MET A 188 -2.13 2.84 -6.10
C MET A 188 -2.15 2.78 -7.64
N PRO A 189 -2.05 3.91 -8.35
CA PRO A 189 -1.98 3.86 -9.82
C PRO A 189 -0.94 2.90 -10.37
N SER A 190 0.25 2.82 -9.76
CA SER A 190 1.30 1.86 -10.15
C SER A 190 0.84 0.41 -9.96
N SER A 191 0.10 0.12 -8.88
CA SER A 191 -0.47 -1.21 -8.65
C SER A 191 -1.55 -1.54 -9.68
N PHE A 192 -2.36 -0.56 -10.06
CA PHE A 192 -3.36 -0.73 -11.12
C PHE A 192 -2.69 -1.21 -12.41
N HIS A 193 -1.68 -0.50 -12.90
CA HIS A 193 -0.97 -0.88 -14.14
C HIS A 193 -0.32 -2.26 -14.05
N SER A 194 0.14 -2.65 -12.86
CA SER A 194 0.84 -3.94 -12.69
C SER A 194 -0.12 -5.13 -12.55
N PHE A 195 -1.29 -4.89 -11.96
CA PHE A 195 -2.10 -6.01 -11.43
C PHE A 195 -3.60 -5.95 -11.76
N ALA A 196 -4.15 -4.80 -12.18
CA ALA A 196 -5.57 -4.73 -12.51
C ALA A 196 -5.88 -5.62 -13.73
N ILE A 197 -7.02 -6.29 -13.70
CA ILE A 197 -7.49 -7.22 -14.73
C ILE A 197 -8.88 -6.78 -15.19
N ASP A 198 -9.09 -6.64 -16.49
CA ASP A 198 -10.38 -6.65 -17.15
C ASP A 198 -10.79 -8.14 -17.24
N TYR A 199 -11.55 -8.59 -16.29
CA TYR A 199 -11.95 -10.00 -16.22
C TYR A 199 -13.18 -10.29 -17.07
N UNK A 200 -13.92 -9.25 -17.19
CA UNK A 200 -15.00 -9.24 -17.91
C UNK A 200 -14.78 -9.19 -19.32
N GLY A 201 -13.70 -8.68 -19.79
CA GLY A 201 -13.33 -8.52 -21.20
C GLY A 201 -14.13 -7.43 -21.93
N ASP A 202 -14.54 -6.42 -21.21
CA ASP A 202 -15.32 -5.31 -21.78
C ASP A 202 -14.45 -4.10 -22.20
N GLY A 203 -13.13 -4.23 -22.06
CA GLY A 203 -12.18 -3.18 -22.43
C GLY A 203 -11.76 -2.29 -21.25
N SER A 204 -12.31 -2.51 -20.05
CA SER A 204 -12.01 -1.71 -18.87
C SER A 204 -11.69 -2.59 -17.66
N ALA A 205 -10.58 -2.35 -17.00
CA ALA A 205 -10.29 -2.99 -15.71
C ALA A 205 -10.97 -2.15 -14.60
N ASP A 206 -12.29 -2.40 -14.35
CA ASP A 206 -13.08 -1.58 -13.43
C ASP A 206 -12.96 -2.08 -11.98
N ILE A 207 -11.94 -1.61 -11.28
CA ILE A 207 -11.74 -1.94 -9.85
C ILE A 207 -12.68 -1.14 -8.93
N TRP A 208 -13.55 -0.29 -9.47
CA TRP A 208 -14.49 0.52 -8.68
C TRP A 208 -15.86 -0.15 -8.56
N ASN A 209 -16.37 -0.76 -9.65
CA ASN A 209 -17.76 -1.23 -9.70
C ASN A 209 -17.91 -2.70 -10.15
N SER A 210 -16.95 -3.24 -10.91
CA SER A 210 -17.05 -4.60 -11.47
C SER A 210 -16.47 -5.63 -10.48
N LEU A 211 -17.35 -6.41 -9.81
CA LEU A 211 -16.89 -7.47 -8.89
C LEU A 211 -15.97 -8.50 -9.58
N PRO A 212 -16.23 -8.92 -10.84
CA PRO A 212 -15.30 -9.80 -11.52
C PRO A 212 -13.89 -9.22 -11.63
N ASP A 213 -13.76 -7.94 -11.99
CA ASP A 213 -12.48 -7.27 -12.12
C ASP A 213 -11.81 -7.05 -10.76
N ILE A 214 -12.61 -6.68 -9.75
CA ILE A 214 -12.14 -6.48 -8.37
C ILE A 214 -11.50 -7.77 -7.85
N PHE A 215 -12.22 -8.89 -7.92
CA PHE A 215 -11.73 -10.17 -7.38
C PHE A 215 -10.56 -10.71 -8.20
N ALA A 216 -10.62 -10.60 -9.53
CA ALA A 216 -9.53 -11.02 -10.40
C ALA A 216 -8.27 -10.18 -10.17
N SER A 217 -8.41 -8.88 -9.97
CA SER A 217 -7.27 -8.00 -9.71
C SER A 217 -6.60 -8.30 -8.36
N ILE A 218 -7.40 -8.57 -7.31
CA ILE A 218 -6.85 -9.02 -6.01
C ILE A 218 -6.07 -10.34 -6.20
N ALA A 219 -6.69 -11.31 -6.88
CA ALA A 219 -6.09 -12.62 -7.09
C ALA A 219 -4.82 -12.53 -7.95
N ASN A 220 -4.86 -11.70 -9.01
CA ASN A 220 -3.71 -11.47 -9.89
C ASN A 220 -2.53 -10.85 -9.13
N TYR A 221 -2.82 -9.86 -8.25
CA TYR A 221 -1.78 -9.27 -7.40
C TYR A 221 -1.08 -10.34 -6.56
N LEU A 222 -1.88 -11.16 -5.86
CA LEU A 222 -1.33 -12.21 -4.99
C LEU A 222 -0.53 -13.23 -5.82
N SER A 223 -1.10 -13.71 -6.92
CA SER A 223 -0.49 -14.69 -7.81
C SER A 223 0.86 -14.21 -8.36
N LYS A 224 0.88 -13.02 -8.98
CA LYS A 224 2.11 -12.42 -9.53
C LYS A 224 3.14 -12.11 -8.43
N SER A 225 2.69 -11.91 -7.20
CA SER A 225 3.57 -11.66 -6.05
C SER A 225 4.18 -12.94 -5.47
N GLY A 226 3.82 -14.13 -5.98
CA GLY A 226 4.39 -15.42 -5.58
C GLY A 226 3.52 -16.21 -4.59
N TRP A 227 2.21 -16.01 -4.63
CA TRP A 227 1.23 -16.77 -3.82
C TRP A 227 1.31 -18.27 -4.13
N LYS A 228 1.21 -19.07 -3.09
CA LYS A 228 1.10 -20.52 -3.20
C LYS A 228 -0.32 -20.94 -2.79
N GLY A 229 -1.10 -21.42 -3.75
CA GLY A 229 -2.53 -21.76 -3.55
C GLY A 229 -2.77 -22.90 -2.57
N ASP A 230 -1.79 -23.77 -2.41
CA ASP A 230 -1.79 -24.90 -1.44
C ASP A 230 -1.26 -24.54 -0.05
N UNK A 231 -0.75 -23.30 0.13
CA UNK A 231 -0.22 -22.94 1.36
C UNK A 231 -1.10 -22.00 2.06
N ASN A 232 -1.04 -22.09 3.42
CA ASN A 232 -1.68 -21.06 4.23
C ASN A 232 -0.72 -19.87 4.40
N TRP A 233 -1.16 -18.82 5.14
CA TRP A 233 -0.34 -17.62 5.44
C TRP A 233 0.54 -17.85 6.67
N GLY A 234 0.03 -18.58 7.66
CA GLY A 234 0.62 -18.79 8.96
C GLY A 234 -0.41 -19.30 9.95
N ARG A 235 -0.11 -19.23 11.21
CA ARG A 235 -1.04 -19.54 12.31
C ARG A 235 -0.49 -19.02 13.64
N PRO A 236 -1.35 -18.79 14.65
CA PRO A 236 -0.87 -18.47 15.99
C PRO A 236 -0.16 -19.69 16.62
N VAL A 237 0.87 -19.43 17.41
CA VAL A 237 1.69 -20.48 18.07
C VAL A 237 2.02 -20.11 19.50
N LEU A 238 2.31 -21.14 20.31
CA LEU A 238 2.97 -21.03 21.59
C LEU A 238 4.47 -21.18 21.35
N ILE A 239 5.26 -20.29 21.94
CA ILE A 239 6.72 -20.38 21.91
C ILE A 239 7.23 -20.60 23.33
N PRO A 240 8.21 -21.49 23.55
CA PRO A 240 8.73 -21.70 24.90
C PRO A 240 9.54 -20.49 25.36
N ALA A 241 9.59 -20.27 26.66
CA ALA A 241 10.38 -19.18 27.27
C ALA A 241 11.87 -19.30 26.93
N THR A 242 12.34 -20.52 26.66
CA THR A 242 13.73 -20.82 26.29
C THR A 242 14.07 -20.47 24.84
N LEU A 243 13.08 -20.11 23.99
CA LEU A 243 13.37 -19.76 22.58
C LEU A 243 14.16 -18.47 22.52
N PRO A 244 15.39 -18.48 21.99
CA PRO A 244 16.20 -17.26 21.92
C PRO A 244 15.47 -16.16 21.11
N LYS A 245 15.40 -14.98 21.71
CA LYS A 245 14.76 -13.82 21.07
C LYS A 245 15.32 -13.49 19.67
N UNK A 246 16.31 -13.86 19.38
CA UNK A 246 16.94 -13.78 18.21
C UNK A 246 16.38 -14.48 17.12
N LEU A 247 15.81 -15.44 17.48
CA LEU A 247 15.19 -16.26 16.46
C LEU A 247 13.80 -15.71 15.99
N UNK A 248 13.19 -14.87 16.47
CA UNK A 248 12.02 -14.29 16.10
C UNK A 248 12.30 -13.32 15.07
N GLY A 249 11.54 -13.19 14.17
CA GLY A 249 11.68 -12.19 13.10
C GLY A 249 11.64 -12.80 11.70
N LYS A 250 11.13 -12.00 10.76
CA LYS A 250 10.88 -12.45 9.37
C LYS A 250 12.15 -12.88 8.62
N LYS A 251 13.31 -12.37 9.01
CA LYS A 251 14.58 -12.71 8.35
C LYS A 251 15.06 -14.11 8.67
N ILE A 252 14.68 -14.62 9.85
CA ILE A 252 15.09 -15.96 10.30
C ILE A 252 14.12 -16.99 9.73
N LYS A 253 14.59 -17.81 8.83
CA LYS A 253 13.80 -18.86 8.18
C LYS A 253 14.36 -20.22 8.58
N LYS A 254 13.49 -21.10 9.04
CA LYS A 254 13.79 -22.50 9.33
C LYS A 254 12.64 -23.34 8.80
N GLU A 255 12.89 -24.61 8.51
CA GLU A 255 11.79 -25.54 8.23
C GLU A 255 10.87 -25.67 9.45
N ILE A 256 9.61 -26.01 9.21
CA ILE A 256 8.63 -26.16 10.30
C ILE A 256 9.16 -27.11 11.37
N GLN A 257 9.79 -28.23 10.99
CA GLN A 257 10.35 -29.19 11.90
C GLN A 257 11.49 -28.63 12.79
N UNK A 258 12.02 -27.73 12.31
CA UNK A 258 12.99 -27.12 13.04
C UNK A 258 12.47 -26.30 14.10
N TRP A 259 11.31 -25.67 13.87
CA TRP A 259 10.60 -24.96 14.91
C TRP A 259 9.97 -25.90 15.97
N SER A 260 9.41 -27.01 15.51
CA SER A 260 8.90 -28.05 16.44
C SER A 260 10.00 -28.51 17.40
N LYS A 261 11.18 -28.83 16.91
CA LYS A 261 12.33 -29.26 17.74
C LYS A 261 12.77 -28.20 18.74
N LEU A 262 12.52 -26.92 18.44
CA LEU A 262 12.76 -25.80 19.35
C LEU A 262 11.59 -25.58 20.33
N GLY A 263 10.61 -26.48 20.36
CA GLY A 263 9.49 -26.43 21.31
C GLY A 263 8.33 -25.53 20.88
N VAL A 264 8.32 -25.04 19.63
CA VAL A 264 7.19 -24.25 19.13
C VAL A 264 6.00 -25.17 18.84
N LYS A 265 4.80 -24.83 19.39
CA LYS A 265 3.58 -25.62 19.23
C LYS A 265 2.44 -24.77 18.69
N ARG A 266 1.40 -25.42 18.16
CA ARG A 266 0.14 -24.71 17.81
C ARG A 266 -0.43 -24.03 19.05
N ALA A 267 -1.28 -23.02 18.85
CA ALA A 267 -1.91 -22.29 19.97
C ALA A 267 -2.73 -23.18 20.91
N ASN A 268 -3.19 -24.34 20.41
CA ASN A 268 -3.92 -25.33 21.22
C ASN A 268 -3.00 -26.37 21.90
N GLY A 269 -1.69 -26.14 21.87
CA GLY A 269 -0.70 -27.03 22.49
C GLY A 269 -0.24 -28.22 21.65
N MET A 270 -0.91 -28.51 20.52
CA MET A 270 -0.53 -29.62 19.64
C MET A 270 0.76 -29.30 18.85
N GLU A 271 1.42 -30.35 18.38
CA GLU A 271 2.62 -30.21 17.54
C GLU A 271 2.32 -29.48 16.22
N LEU A 272 3.32 -28.82 15.68
CA LEU A 272 3.21 -28.22 14.34
C LEU A 272 3.03 -29.33 13.28
N PRO A 273 2.40 -29.02 12.14
CA PRO A 273 2.22 -30.04 11.10
C PRO A 273 3.57 -30.46 10.52
N ILE A 274 3.63 -31.71 10.09
CA ILE A 274 4.79 -32.23 9.35
C ILE A 274 4.65 -31.72 7.91
N ALA A 275 5.52 -30.78 7.52
CA ALA A 275 5.51 -30.23 6.17
C ALA A 275 6.89 -29.70 5.80
N LYS A 276 7.31 -30.00 4.57
CA LYS A 276 8.55 -29.48 3.97
C LYS A 276 8.31 -28.03 3.53
N MET A 277 8.40 -27.11 4.50
CA MET A 277 8.07 -25.72 4.24
C MET A 277 8.85 -24.81 5.18
N SER A 278 9.38 -23.72 4.61
CA SER A 278 10.13 -22.71 5.36
C SER A 278 9.17 -21.78 6.08
N ALA A 279 9.50 -21.43 7.32
CA ALA A 279 8.68 -20.58 8.19
C ALA A 279 9.54 -19.65 9.04
N SER A 280 8.94 -18.58 9.53
CA SER A 280 9.54 -17.67 10.50
C SER A 280 8.59 -17.50 11.70
N ILE A 281 9.15 -17.22 12.87
CA ILE A 281 8.34 -16.85 14.05
C ILE A 281 8.33 -15.33 14.15
N ILE A 282 7.16 -14.74 14.26
CA ILE A 282 7.00 -13.30 14.46
C ILE A 282 6.14 -12.98 15.67
N LYS A 283 6.36 -11.81 16.24
CA LYS A 283 5.46 -11.16 17.19
C LYS A 283 5.13 -9.79 16.58
N PRO A 284 3.91 -9.58 16.07
CA PRO A 284 3.59 -8.34 15.37
C PRO A 284 3.68 -7.09 16.23
N GLU A 285 3.37 -7.18 17.53
CA GLU A 285 3.39 -6.04 18.46
C GLU A 285 4.78 -5.41 18.53
N LYS A 286 4.84 -4.09 18.52
CA LYS A 286 6.07 -3.34 18.70
C LYS A 286 6.76 -3.79 20.00
N GLY A 287 8.09 -3.90 19.97
CA GLY A 287 8.86 -4.41 21.10
C GLY A 287 8.85 -5.92 21.25
N GLY A 288 8.20 -6.66 20.37
CA GLY A 288 8.21 -8.13 20.38
C GLY A 288 7.44 -8.76 21.52
N ILE A 289 6.45 -8.04 22.03
CA ILE A 289 5.54 -8.55 23.09
C ILE A 289 4.27 -9.15 22.45
N GLY A 290 3.40 -9.76 23.26
CA GLY A 290 2.11 -10.28 22.79
C GLY A 290 2.19 -11.61 22.05
N PRO A 291 1.14 -11.94 21.27
CA PRO A 291 1.03 -13.26 20.65
C PRO A 291 2.06 -13.50 19.57
N ALA A 292 2.49 -14.77 19.45
CA ALA A 292 3.43 -15.22 18.41
C ALA A 292 2.70 -15.94 17.29
N TYR A 293 3.25 -15.83 16.09
CA TYR A 293 2.74 -16.50 14.90
C TYR A 293 3.89 -17.17 14.17
N ILE A 294 3.65 -18.37 13.65
CA ILE A 294 4.50 -18.97 12.63
C ILE A 294 3.93 -18.54 11.27
N VAL A 295 4.79 -17.98 10.41
CA VAL A 295 4.37 -17.39 9.14
C VAL A 295 5.14 -18.01 7.96
N TYR A 296 4.45 -18.18 6.84
CA TYR A 296 4.92 -18.89 5.65
C TYR A 296 5.10 -17.94 4.47
N ASN A 297 5.32 -18.49 3.27
CA ASN A 297 5.51 -17.69 2.05
C ASN A 297 4.36 -16.69 1.81
N ASN A 298 3.11 -17.14 1.96
CA ASN A 298 1.94 -16.31 1.65
C ASN A 298 1.82 -15.07 2.56
N TYR A 299 2.32 -15.15 3.79
CA TYR A 299 2.43 -13.96 4.67
C TYR A 299 3.33 -12.90 4.01
N ARG A 300 4.45 -13.32 3.43
CA ARG A 300 5.38 -12.41 2.74
C ARG A 300 4.75 -11.79 1.49
N VAL A 301 3.87 -12.53 0.83
CA VAL A 301 3.10 -12.02 -0.32
C VAL A 301 2.13 -10.92 0.15
N ILE A 302 1.42 -11.14 1.27
CA ILE A 302 0.53 -10.11 1.84
C ILE A 302 1.35 -8.86 2.22
N LEU A 303 2.58 -9.03 2.73
CA LEU A 303 3.46 -7.89 3.05
C LEU A 303 3.90 -7.10 1.80
N LYS A 304 3.84 -7.67 0.59
CA LYS A 304 4.06 -6.90 -0.64
C LYS A 304 2.89 -5.95 -0.92
N TRP A 305 1.68 -6.38 -0.56
CA TRP A 305 0.48 -5.54 -0.64
C TRP A 305 0.57 -4.36 0.34
N ASN A 306 0.84 -4.67 1.61
CA ASN A 306 1.00 -3.66 2.65
C ASN A 306 2.07 -4.15 3.64
N ARG A 307 3.12 -3.36 3.83
CA ARG A 307 4.34 -3.74 4.61
C ARG A 307 4.11 -3.81 6.13
N SER A 308 2.88 -3.73 6.59
CA SER A 308 2.53 -3.80 8.03
C SER A 308 2.32 -5.23 8.48
N ASP A 309 3.02 -5.66 9.54
CA ASP A 309 2.77 -6.95 10.18
C ASP A 309 1.37 -7.01 10.78
N TYR A 310 0.84 -5.87 11.25
CA TYR A 310 -0.54 -5.78 11.75
C TYR A 310 -1.52 -6.13 10.62
N PHE A 311 -1.35 -5.50 9.46
CA PHE A 311 -2.21 -5.72 8.28
C PHE A 311 -2.13 -7.17 7.82
N ALA A 312 -0.92 -7.69 7.61
CA ALA A 312 -0.75 -9.04 7.07
C ALA A 312 -1.32 -10.11 8.01
N THR A 313 -1.14 -9.93 9.33
CA THR A 313 -1.73 -10.84 10.32
C THR A 313 -3.26 -10.74 10.33
N ALA A 314 -3.81 -9.52 10.22
CA ALA A 314 -5.26 -9.32 10.16
C ALA A 314 -5.88 -9.98 8.92
N VAL A 315 -5.25 -9.83 7.74
CA VAL A 315 -5.71 -10.51 6.50
C VAL A 315 -5.76 -12.03 6.73
N GLY A 316 -4.68 -12.60 7.25
CA GLY A 316 -4.60 -14.04 7.51
C GLY A 316 -5.64 -14.50 8.52
N THR A 317 -5.79 -13.76 9.62
CA THR A 317 -6.75 -14.08 10.70
C THR A 317 -8.20 -13.99 10.17
N LEU A 318 -8.53 -12.93 9.42
CA LEU A 318 -9.86 -12.83 8.82
C LEU A 318 -10.11 -13.98 7.85
N ALA A 319 -9.15 -14.27 6.95
CA ALA A 319 -9.28 -15.39 6.01
C ALA A 319 -9.51 -16.73 6.72
N ASP A 320 -8.85 -16.97 7.86
CA ASP A 320 -9.07 -18.20 8.64
C ASP A 320 -10.46 -18.23 9.28
N SER A 321 -10.99 -17.08 9.72
CA SER A 321 -12.34 -16.99 10.30
C SER A 321 -13.47 -17.18 9.27
N LEU A 322 -13.12 -17.15 7.97
CA LEU A 322 -14.09 -17.35 6.87
C LEU A 322 -14.21 -18.81 6.43
N ARG A 323 -13.45 -19.74 7.03
CA ARG A 323 -13.57 -21.19 6.77
C ARG A 323 -14.93 -21.73 7.20
#